data_b29c3ac6e68bb838fee7149e32d057f0
#
_entry.id   b29c3ac6e68bb838fee7149e32d057f0
#
_cell.length_a   1.000
_cell.length_b   1.000
_cell.length_c   1.000
_cell.angle_alpha   90.00
_cell.angle_beta   90.00
_cell.angle_gamma   90.00
#
_symmetry.space_group_name_H-M   'P 1'
#
loop_
_entity.id
_entity.type
_entity.pdbx_description
1 polymer ?
#
loop_
_entity_poly.entity_id
_entity_poly.type
_entity_poly.pdbx_seq_one_letter_code
_entity_poly.pdbx_strand_id
1 'polypeptide(L)'
;MTYNQPGGFQAAPSLDEHHDQRGPLTRPKPLDLAVKLMWLGGIVQLLGMLPAFFMGDQMRDAVREQLEANGQEVTDQVVDGSVTFGIITAVLLGVVGALLWFLHAWANGKGMNWARITGTVLGVLNILFTLIGLFMPTGAQVGLLSTVVSVLVALLALVIIVLMWRKENNPFYNAR
;
A
#
# COMPACT_ATOMS: atom_id res chain seq x y z
N MET A 1 -41.05 14.07 71.92
CA MET A 1 -40.90 14.79 70.62
C MET A 1 -39.71 14.15 69.89
N THR A 2 -39.98 13.25 68.98
CA THR A 2 -38.96 12.55 68.20
C THR A 2 -38.76 13.34 66.94
N TYR A 3 -37.56 13.88 66.72
CA TYR A 3 -37.17 14.52 65.47
C TYR A 3 -36.87 13.48 64.43
N ASN A 4 -37.68 13.50 63.36
CA ASN A 4 -37.47 12.70 62.17
C ASN A 4 -36.31 13.36 61.37
N GLN A 5 -35.19 12.66 61.18
CA GLN A 5 -34.13 13.10 60.26
C GLN A 5 -34.62 12.93 58.83
N PRO A 6 -34.55 13.98 57.98
CA PRO A 6 -34.84 13.83 56.56
C PRO A 6 -33.69 13.10 55.86
N GLY A 7 -34.07 12.25 54.94
CA GLY A 7 -33.26 11.30 54.15
C GLY A 7 -31.90 11.81 53.69
N GLY A 8 -30.88 10.97 53.92
CA GLY A 8 -29.56 11.16 53.38
C GLY A 8 -29.60 11.21 51.86
N PHE A 9 -28.97 12.21 51.31
CA PHE A 9 -28.71 12.26 49.88
C PHE A 9 -27.90 11.02 49.50
N GLN A 10 -28.48 10.10 48.70
CA GLN A 10 -27.69 9.10 48.04
C GLN A 10 -26.73 9.83 47.11
N ALA A 11 -25.42 9.68 47.34
CA ALA A 11 -24.41 10.16 46.44
C ALA A 11 -24.69 9.56 45.03
N ALA A 12 -24.82 10.43 44.04
CA ALA A 12 -24.92 9.99 42.68
C ALA A 12 -23.72 9.06 42.35
N PRO A 13 -23.93 7.96 41.64
CA PRO A 13 -22.81 7.12 41.22
C PRO A 13 -21.78 7.98 40.50
N SER A 14 -20.53 7.91 40.95
CA SER A 14 -19.43 8.63 40.31
C SER A 14 -19.35 8.25 38.86
N LEU A 15 -19.39 9.23 37.96
CA LEU A 15 -19.29 9.05 36.52
C LEU A 15 -17.92 8.45 36.06
N ASP A 16 -17.00 8.30 37.02
CA ASP A 16 -15.63 7.86 36.77
C ASP A 16 -15.48 6.32 36.66
N GLU A 17 -16.48 5.54 37.08
CA GLU A 17 -16.37 4.07 37.04
C GLU A 17 -16.69 3.43 35.66
N HIS A 18 -17.14 4.20 34.67
CA HIS A 18 -17.46 3.66 33.36
C HIS A 18 -16.38 3.84 32.28
N HIS A 19 -15.24 4.47 32.61
CA HIS A 19 -14.24 4.80 31.59
C HIS A 19 -13.14 3.76 31.37
N ASP A 20 -12.98 2.77 32.23
CA ASP A 20 -11.82 1.86 32.19
C ASP A 20 -12.11 0.39 31.79
N GLN A 21 -13.31 0.06 31.32
CA GLN A 21 -13.60 -1.32 30.88
C GLN A 21 -13.45 -1.56 29.38
N ARG A 22 -12.87 -0.62 28.61
CA ARG A 22 -12.48 -0.94 27.25
C ARG A 22 -11.16 -1.71 27.28
N GLY A 23 -11.24 -3.03 27.33
CA GLY A 23 -10.07 -3.90 27.12
C GLY A 23 -9.33 -3.51 25.85
N PRO A 24 -8.07 -3.92 25.68
CA PRO A 24 -7.28 -3.53 24.50
C PRO A 24 -8.06 -3.90 23.24
N LEU A 25 -8.33 -2.88 22.39
CA LEU A 25 -9.05 -3.05 21.15
C LEU A 25 -8.27 -4.03 20.25
N THR A 26 -8.78 -5.23 20.14
CA THR A 26 -8.21 -6.23 19.24
C THR A 26 -8.49 -5.83 17.79
N ARG A 27 -7.48 -6.00 16.94
CA ARG A 27 -7.61 -5.71 15.52
C ARG A 27 -8.70 -6.59 14.90
N PRO A 28 -9.71 -6.01 14.20
CA PRO A 28 -10.72 -6.81 13.51
C PRO A 28 -10.12 -7.71 12.44
N LYS A 29 -10.70 -8.90 12.24
CA LYS A 29 -10.20 -9.89 11.27
C LYS A 29 -10.04 -9.33 9.84
N PRO A 30 -10.99 -8.54 9.27
CA PRO A 30 -10.78 -7.96 7.94
C PRO A 30 -9.57 -7.05 7.86
N LEU A 31 -9.33 -6.23 8.89
CA LEU A 31 -8.18 -5.34 8.94
C LEU A 31 -6.87 -6.12 9.11
N ASP A 32 -6.88 -7.17 9.92
CA ASP A 32 -5.69 -8.02 10.10
C ASP A 32 -5.28 -8.69 8.78
N LEU A 33 -6.26 -9.17 8.01
CA LEU A 33 -6.01 -9.71 6.66
C LEU A 33 -5.47 -8.62 5.71
N ALA A 34 -6.07 -7.42 5.69
CA ALA A 34 -5.59 -6.31 4.87
C ALA A 34 -4.14 -5.96 5.19
N VAL A 35 -3.79 -5.87 6.47
CA VAL A 35 -2.41 -5.60 6.92
C VAL A 35 -1.44 -6.70 6.47
N LYS A 36 -1.81 -7.98 6.60
CA LYS A 36 -0.98 -9.09 6.10
C LYS A 36 -0.76 -9.02 4.59
N LEU A 37 -1.81 -8.69 3.83
CA LEU A 37 -1.70 -8.50 2.38
C LEU A 37 -0.82 -7.31 2.01
N MET A 38 -0.84 -6.22 2.78
CA MET A 38 0.08 -5.09 2.60
C MET A 38 1.53 -5.49 2.85
N TRP A 39 1.81 -6.27 3.90
CA TRP A 39 3.15 -6.82 4.14
C TRP A 39 3.62 -7.69 2.98
N LEU A 40 2.74 -8.57 2.49
CA LEU A 40 3.01 -9.40 1.32
C LEU A 40 3.29 -8.53 0.08
N GLY A 41 2.50 -7.47 -0.16
CA GLY A 41 2.72 -6.52 -1.24
C GLY A 41 4.12 -5.88 -1.19
N GLY A 42 4.57 -5.46 -0.01
CA GLY A 42 5.92 -4.93 0.18
C GLY A 42 7.03 -5.94 -0.12
N ILE A 43 6.85 -7.20 0.28
CA ILE A 43 7.79 -8.28 -0.01
C ILE A 43 7.83 -8.56 -1.53
N VAL A 44 6.67 -8.67 -2.17
CA VAL A 44 6.57 -8.88 -3.63
C VAL A 44 7.21 -7.71 -4.38
N GLN A 45 7.03 -6.47 -3.91
CA GLN A 45 7.68 -5.29 -4.48
C GLN A 45 9.21 -5.40 -4.44
N LEU A 46 9.79 -5.84 -3.32
CA LEU A 46 11.24 -6.04 -3.20
C LEU A 46 11.74 -7.18 -4.11
N LEU A 47 11.01 -8.30 -4.14
CA LEU A 47 11.37 -9.43 -5.01
C LEU A 47 11.26 -9.06 -6.49
N GLY A 48 10.30 -8.20 -6.86
CA GLY A 48 10.11 -7.70 -8.22
C GLY A 48 11.28 -6.86 -8.76
N MET A 49 12.20 -6.39 -7.91
CA MET A 49 13.40 -5.68 -8.35
C MET A 49 14.55 -6.63 -8.73
N LEU A 50 14.52 -7.89 -8.28
CA LEU A 50 15.62 -8.83 -8.51
C LEU A 50 15.94 -9.05 -9.99
N PRO A 51 14.97 -9.18 -10.92
CA PRO A 51 15.26 -9.36 -12.33
C PRO A 51 16.15 -8.26 -12.92
N ALA A 52 16.05 -7.02 -12.45
CA ALA A 52 16.86 -5.90 -12.92
C ALA A 52 18.38 -6.14 -12.77
N PHE A 53 18.78 -6.99 -11.83
CA PHE A 53 20.20 -7.33 -11.60
C PHE A 53 20.70 -8.49 -12.45
N PHE A 54 19.81 -9.31 -13.01
CA PHE A 54 20.17 -10.53 -13.73
C PHE A 54 19.87 -10.47 -15.23
N MET A 55 19.08 -9.48 -15.68
CA MET A 55 18.62 -9.36 -17.07
C MET A 55 19.32 -8.22 -17.83
N GLY A 56 20.56 -7.89 -17.47
CA GLY A 56 21.30 -6.76 -18.05
C GLY A 56 21.40 -6.81 -19.58
N ASP A 57 21.70 -7.96 -20.16
CA ASP A 57 21.82 -8.11 -21.63
C ASP A 57 20.46 -7.91 -22.32
N GLN A 58 19.40 -8.49 -21.78
CA GLN A 58 18.04 -8.31 -22.31
C GLN A 58 17.58 -6.84 -22.21
N MET A 59 17.97 -6.13 -21.15
CA MET A 59 17.70 -4.71 -21.02
C MET A 59 18.47 -3.88 -22.05
N ARG A 60 19.72 -4.24 -22.37
CA ARG A 60 20.52 -3.58 -23.40
C ARG A 60 19.88 -3.73 -24.77
N ASP A 61 19.41 -4.92 -25.11
CA ASP A 61 18.75 -5.18 -26.39
C ASP A 61 17.45 -4.36 -26.50
N ALA A 62 16.63 -4.36 -25.46
CA ALA A 62 15.39 -3.58 -25.43
C ALA A 62 15.63 -2.06 -25.51
N VAL A 63 16.67 -1.55 -24.83
CA VAL A 63 17.06 -0.14 -24.90
C VAL A 63 17.57 0.21 -26.30
N ARG A 64 18.38 -0.65 -26.92
CA ARG A 64 18.89 -0.44 -28.28
C ARG A 64 17.74 -0.35 -29.29
N GLU A 65 16.82 -1.31 -29.24
CA GLU A 65 15.62 -1.30 -30.09
C GLU A 65 14.76 -0.04 -29.89
N GLN A 66 14.61 0.42 -28.65
CA GLN A 66 13.86 1.63 -28.34
C GLN A 66 14.55 2.89 -28.87
N LEU A 67 15.87 3.00 -28.75
CA LEU A 67 16.65 4.12 -29.28
C LEU A 67 16.56 4.17 -30.82
N GLU A 68 16.73 3.01 -31.50
CA GLU A 68 16.57 2.89 -32.94
C GLU A 68 15.17 3.29 -33.41
N ALA A 69 14.12 2.80 -32.73
CA ALA A 69 12.73 3.15 -33.06
C ALA A 69 12.43 4.65 -32.91
N ASN A 70 13.12 5.32 -31.99
CA ASN A 70 12.98 6.77 -31.78
C ASN A 70 13.93 7.61 -32.65
N GLY A 71 14.75 6.97 -33.51
CA GLY A 71 15.72 7.67 -34.37
C GLY A 71 16.86 8.34 -33.60
N GLN A 72 17.14 7.83 -32.40
CA GLN A 72 18.21 8.36 -31.54
C GLN A 72 19.55 7.69 -31.85
N GLU A 73 20.66 8.34 -31.47
CA GLU A 73 21.99 7.77 -31.65
C GLU A 73 22.16 6.52 -30.78
N VAL A 74 22.59 5.41 -31.42
CA VAL A 74 22.78 4.12 -30.78
C VAL A 74 24.27 3.80 -30.71
N THR A 75 24.89 4.24 -29.64
CA THR A 75 26.27 3.85 -29.27
C THR A 75 26.21 2.99 -28.01
N ASP A 76 27.23 2.15 -27.81
CA ASP A 76 27.30 1.33 -26.59
C ASP A 76 27.31 2.19 -25.31
N GLN A 77 27.92 3.38 -25.36
CA GLN A 77 27.94 4.31 -24.23
C GLN A 77 26.52 4.83 -23.90
N VAL A 78 25.69 5.17 -24.90
CA VAL A 78 24.32 5.64 -24.73
C VAL A 78 23.45 4.51 -24.19
N VAL A 79 23.61 3.29 -24.75
CA VAL A 79 22.87 2.11 -24.30
C VAL A 79 23.20 1.78 -22.83
N ASP A 80 24.50 1.69 -22.49
CA ASP A 80 24.93 1.38 -21.13
C ASP A 80 24.51 2.45 -20.12
N GLY A 81 24.60 3.72 -20.50
CA GLY A 81 24.12 4.84 -19.68
C GLY A 81 22.62 4.75 -19.42
N SER A 82 21.83 4.47 -20.46
CA SER A 82 20.37 4.32 -20.36
C SER A 82 19.96 3.13 -19.50
N VAL A 83 20.61 1.97 -19.68
CA VAL A 83 20.39 0.78 -18.86
C VAL A 83 20.73 1.06 -17.38
N THR A 84 21.89 1.66 -17.13
CA THR A 84 22.32 2.00 -15.77
C THR A 84 21.34 2.96 -15.11
N PHE A 85 20.93 4.03 -15.81
CA PHE A 85 19.92 4.97 -15.32
C PHE A 85 18.59 4.27 -15.04
N GLY A 86 18.15 3.39 -15.94
CA GLY A 86 16.93 2.60 -15.78
C GLY A 86 16.97 1.72 -14.53
N ILE A 87 18.07 1.00 -14.30
CA ILE A 87 18.26 0.14 -13.13
C ILE A 87 18.23 0.97 -11.83
N ILE A 88 19.01 2.06 -11.77
CA ILE A 88 19.05 2.95 -10.60
C ILE A 88 17.64 3.48 -10.30
N THR A 89 16.94 3.97 -11.31
CA THR A 89 15.58 4.50 -11.16
C THR A 89 14.60 3.41 -10.68
N ALA A 90 14.66 2.22 -11.28
CA ALA A 90 13.81 1.10 -10.87
C ALA A 90 14.06 0.67 -9.43
N VAL A 91 15.32 0.61 -9.01
CA VAL A 91 15.69 0.27 -7.61
C VAL A 91 15.21 1.35 -6.65
N LEU A 92 15.45 2.62 -6.94
CA LEU A 92 15.00 3.72 -6.08
C LEU A 92 13.48 3.74 -5.93
N LEU A 93 12.74 3.67 -7.04
CA LEU A 93 11.28 3.64 -7.01
C LEU A 93 10.74 2.37 -6.37
N GLY A 94 11.40 1.24 -6.58
CA GLY A 94 11.05 -0.04 -5.97
C GLY A 94 11.23 -0.01 -4.45
N VAL A 95 12.33 0.54 -3.94
CA VAL A 95 12.57 0.71 -2.49
C VAL A 95 11.55 1.66 -1.89
N VAL A 96 11.31 2.82 -2.51
CA VAL A 96 10.29 3.77 -2.04
C VAL A 96 8.91 3.11 -2.02
N GLY A 97 8.55 2.37 -3.06
CA GLY A 97 7.29 1.62 -3.12
C GLY A 97 7.17 0.59 -1.99
N ALA A 98 8.21 -0.20 -1.73
CA ALA A 98 8.23 -1.16 -0.64
C ALA A 98 8.09 -0.49 0.74
N LEU A 99 8.80 0.62 0.95
CA LEU A 99 8.68 1.42 2.19
C LEU A 99 7.27 1.95 2.38
N LEU A 100 6.61 2.41 1.32
CA LEU A 100 5.21 2.84 1.37
C LEU A 100 4.28 1.67 1.75
N TRP A 101 4.47 0.48 1.19
CA TRP A 101 3.71 -0.71 1.56
C TRP A 101 3.86 -1.02 3.06
N PHE A 102 5.09 -1.06 3.57
CA PHE A 102 5.36 -1.38 4.99
C PHE A 102 4.86 -0.29 5.93
N LEU A 103 5.02 0.98 5.55
CA LEU A 103 4.49 2.12 6.32
C LEU A 103 2.97 2.03 6.45
N HIS A 104 2.26 1.77 5.34
CA HIS A 104 0.80 1.63 5.36
C HIS A 104 0.36 0.38 6.13
N ALA A 105 1.06 -0.75 6.01
CA ALA A 105 0.81 -1.95 6.79
C ALA A 105 0.93 -1.67 8.29
N TRP A 106 2.01 -1.02 8.70
CA TRP A 106 2.25 -0.65 10.10
C TRP A 106 1.21 0.34 10.62
N ALA A 107 0.94 1.41 9.89
CA ALA A 107 0.04 2.46 10.33
C ALA A 107 -1.44 2.00 10.39
N ASN A 108 -1.91 1.24 9.38
CA ASN A 108 -3.23 0.61 9.42
C ASN A 108 -3.32 -0.43 10.55
N GLY A 109 -2.22 -1.18 10.78
CA GLY A 109 -2.13 -2.11 11.90
C GLY A 109 -2.28 -1.46 13.26
N LYS A 110 -1.96 -0.17 13.37
CA LYS A 110 -2.18 0.67 14.56
C LYS A 110 -3.52 1.41 14.57
N GLY A 111 -4.35 1.29 13.54
CA GLY A 111 -5.64 1.97 13.45
C GLY A 111 -5.52 3.47 13.13
N MET A 112 -4.45 3.91 12.49
CA MET A 112 -4.28 5.30 12.07
C MET A 112 -5.17 5.61 10.86
N ASN A 113 -6.19 6.46 11.04
CA ASN A 113 -7.17 6.74 9.99
C ASN A 113 -6.55 7.40 8.74
N TRP A 114 -5.49 8.21 8.89
CA TRP A 114 -4.79 8.79 7.75
C TRP A 114 -4.24 7.72 6.80
N ALA A 115 -3.73 6.59 7.34
CA ALA A 115 -3.18 5.52 6.54
C ALA A 115 -4.26 4.77 5.72
N ARG A 116 -5.49 4.69 6.26
CA ARG A 116 -6.65 4.19 5.54
C ARG A 116 -6.98 5.06 4.33
N ILE A 117 -6.99 6.39 4.52
CA ILE A 117 -7.32 7.36 3.47
C ILE A 117 -6.21 7.38 2.40
N THR A 118 -4.96 7.62 2.81
CA THR A 118 -3.83 7.70 1.86
C THR A 118 -3.58 6.38 1.14
N GLY A 119 -3.70 5.24 1.84
CA GLY A 119 -3.60 3.92 1.24
C GLY A 119 -4.70 3.66 0.20
N THR A 120 -5.92 4.15 0.45
CA THR A 120 -7.02 4.09 -0.55
C THR A 120 -6.70 4.95 -1.77
N VAL A 121 -6.22 6.18 -1.59
CA VAL A 121 -5.84 7.06 -2.71
C VAL A 121 -4.74 6.41 -3.56
N LEU A 122 -3.68 5.93 -2.94
CA LEU A 122 -2.59 5.26 -3.65
C LEU A 122 -3.05 3.99 -4.38
N GLY A 123 -3.91 3.18 -3.74
CA GLY A 123 -4.48 1.98 -4.35
C GLY A 123 -5.38 2.31 -5.55
N VAL A 124 -6.22 3.33 -5.46
CA VAL A 124 -7.05 3.79 -6.58
C VAL A 124 -6.18 4.31 -7.72
N LEU A 125 -5.15 5.11 -7.44
CA LEU A 125 -4.20 5.58 -8.45
C LEU A 125 -3.49 4.39 -9.14
N ASN A 126 -3.04 3.40 -8.38
CA ASN A 126 -2.42 2.19 -8.95
C ASN A 126 -3.38 1.47 -9.91
N ILE A 127 -4.65 1.28 -9.51
CA ILE A 127 -5.67 0.65 -10.36
C ILE A 127 -5.89 1.49 -11.64
N LEU A 128 -6.02 2.80 -11.51
CA LEU A 128 -6.22 3.70 -12.67
C LEU A 128 -5.05 3.65 -13.63
N PHE A 129 -3.80 3.73 -13.14
CA PHE A 129 -2.62 3.63 -14.00
C PHE A 129 -2.50 2.27 -14.67
N THR A 130 -2.85 1.18 -13.97
CA THR A 130 -2.90 -0.16 -14.57
C THR A 130 -3.92 -0.23 -15.69
N LEU A 131 -5.13 0.31 -15.48
CA LEU A 131 -6.17 0.34 -16.52
C LEU A 131 -5.74 1.21 -17.71
N ILE A 132 -5.17 2.39 -17.46
CA ILE A 132 -4.62 3.24 -18.54
C ILE A 132 -3.58 2.49 -19.34
N GLY A 133 -2.63 1.81 -18.67
CA GLY A 133 -1.59 1.04 -19.34
C GLY A 133 -2.11 -0.13 -20.17
N LEU A 134 -3.26 -0.72 -19.78
CA LEU A 134 -3.90 -1.81 -20.54
C LEU A 134 -4.64 -1.30 -21.79
N PHE A 135 -5.27 -0.13 -21.74
CA PHE A 135 -6.13 0.40 -22.80
C PHE A 135 -5.46 1.45 -23.67
N MET A 136 -4.37 2.05 -23.21
CA MET A 136 -3.58 3.04 -23.95
C MET A 136 -2.17 2.48 -24.19
N PRO A 137 -1.91 1.78 -25.29
CA PRO A 137 -0.57 1.27 -25.61
C PRO A 137 0.38 2.47 -25.75
N THR A 138 1.28 2.62 -24.79
CA THR A 138 2.25 3.73 -24.72
C THR A 138 3.49 3.52 -25.60
N GLY A 139 3.41 2.73 -26.64
CA GLY A 139 4.53 2.45 -27.56
C GLY A 139 5.66 1.58 -26.97
N ALA A 140 5.80 1.55 -25.63
CA ALA A 140 6.70 0.61 -24.97
C ALA A 140 6.05 -0.77 -24.94
N GLN A 141 6.69 -1.77 -25.53
CA GLN A 141 6.25 -3.17 -25.44
C GLN A 141 6.39 -3.64 -23.99
N VAL A 142 5.33 -3.42 -23.20
CA VAL A 142 5.27 -3.97 -21.83
C VAL A 142 5.10 -5.47 -21.95
N GLY A 143 6.11 -6.24 -21.56
CA GLY A 143 6.08 -7.70 -21.69
C GLY A 143 4.89 -8.30 -20.95
N LEU A 144 4.37 -9.43 -21.46
CA LEU A 144 3.22 -10.15 -20.89
C LEU A 144 3.34 -10.36 -19.37
N LEU A 145 4.55 -10.73 -18.91
CA LEU A 145 4.81 -10.98 -17.48
C LEU A 145 4.58 -9.72 -16.64
N SER A 146 5.10 -8.56 -17.05
CA SER A 146 4.91 -7.29 -16.32
C SER A 146 3.45 -6.85 -16.33
N THR A 147 2.72 -7.07 -17.42
CA THR A 147 1.29 -6.82 -17.50
C THR A 147 0.51 -7.69 -16.49
N VAL A 148 0.80 -8.98 -16.44
CA VAL A 148 0.17 -9.91 -15.50
C VAL A 148 0.45 -9.48 -14.05
N VAL A 149 1.70 -9.16 -13.73
CA VAL A 149 2.09 -8.69 -12.38
C VAL A 149 1.34 -7.39 -12.02
N SER A 150 1.27 -6.42 -12.93
CA SER A 150 0.55 -5.16 -12.70
C SER A 150 -0.94 -5.38 -12.40
N VAL A 151 -1.59 -6.26 -13.16
CA VAL A 151 -2.99 -6.63 -12.92
C VAL A 151 -3.16 -7.31 -11.56
N LEU A 152 -2.28 -8.24 -11.20
CA LEU A 152 -2.32 -8.90 -9.89
C LEU A 152 -2.15 -7.91 -8.74
N VAL A 153 -1.24 -6.94 -8.86
CA VAL A 153 -1.04 -5.88 -7.86
C VAL A 153 -2.26 -4.97 -7.77
N ALA A 154 -2.89 -4.63 -8.91
CA ALA A 154 -4.12 -3.82 -8.91
C ALA A 154 -5.30 -4.57 -8.25
N LEU A 155 -5.45 -5.86 -8.50
CA LEU A 155 -6.44 -6.70 -7.83
C LEU A 155 -6.17 -6.81 -6.33
N LEU A 156 -4.92 -6.96 -5.93
CA LEU A 156 -4.51 -6.97 -4.52
C LEU A 156 -4.86 -5.64 -3.85
N ALA A 157 -4.58 -4.51 -4.50
CA ALA A 157 -4.94 -3.18 -4.00
C ALA A 157 -6.46 -3.04 -3.81
N LEU A 158 -7.25 -3.50 -4.76
CA LEU A 158 -8.72 -3.50 -4.67
C LEU A 158 -9.21 -4.31 -3.46
N VAL A 159 -8.70 -5.53 -3.28
CA VAL A 159 -9.05 -6.39 -2.14
C VAL A 159 -8.71 -5.71 -0.82
N ILE A 160 -7.51 -5.12 -0.72
CA ILE A 160 -7.07 -4.39 0.49
C ILE A 160 -8.00 -3.22 0.79
N ILE A 161 -8.37 -2.40 -0.23
CA ILE A 161 -9.31 -1.29 -0.07
C ILE A 161 -10.64 -1.79 0.48
N VAL A 162 -11.23 -2.81 -0.14
CA VAL A 162 -12.51 -3.40 0.31
C VAL A 162 -12.41 -3.88 1.76
N LEU A 163 -11.32 -4.56 2.12
CA LEU A 163 -11.11 -5.06 3.48
C LEU A 163 -10.97 -3.91 4.49
N MET A 164 -10.23 -2.85 4.18
CA MET A 164 -10.04 -1.69 5.07
C MET A 164 -11.36 -0.94 5.35
N TRP A 165 -12.27 -0.87 4.37
CA TRP A 165 -13.53 -0.13 4.49
C TRP A 165 -14.70 -0.97 5.04
N ARG A 166 -14.45 -2.18 5.51
CA ARG A 166 -15.45 -2.98 6.23
C ARG A 166 -15.92 -2.25 7.49
N LYS A 167 -17.23 -2.29 7.77
CA LYS A 167 -17.84 -1.60 8.91
C LYS A 167 -17.26 -2.02 10.25
N GLU A 168 -16.84 -3.28 10.36
CA GLU A 168 -16.23 -3.85 11.55
C GLU A 168 -14.92 -3.15 11.95
N ASN A 169 -14.26 -2.46 11.03
CA ASN A 169 -13.01 -1.75 11.28
C ASN A 169 -13.21 -0.34 11.86
N ASN A 170 -14.39 0.26 11.70
CA ASN A 170 -14.64 1.64 12.11
C ASN A 170 -14.37 1.91 13.59
N PRO A 171 -14.79 1.05 14.54
CA PRO A 171 -14.48 1.28 15.96
C PRO A 171 -12.98 1.29 16.25
N PHE A 172 -12.19 0.48 15.51
CA PHE A 172 -10.74 0.41 15.68
C PHE A 172 -10.03 1.67 15.20
N TYR A 173 -10.49 2.27 14.09
CA TYR A 173 -9.95 3.54 13.57
C TYR A 173 -10.43 4.77 14.36
N ASN A 174 -11.65 4.74 14.92
CA ASN A 174 -12.23 5.86 15.63
C ASN A 174 -11.78 5.96 17.10
N ALA A 175 -11.14 4.93 17.62
CA ALA A 175 -10.68 4.90 19.01
C ALA A 175 -9.30 5.56 19.21
N ARG A 176 -8.75 6.19 18.17
CA ARG A 176 -7.41 6.83 18.19
C ARG A 176 -7.42 8.22 17.59
#